data_b15db851e60bfc2cc6545184fd3c6c6c
#
_entry.id   b15db851e60bfc2cc6545184fd3c6c6c
#
_cell.length_a   1.000
_cell.length_b   1.000
_cell.length_c   1.000
_cell.angle_alpha   90.00
_cell.angle_beta   90.00
_cell.angle_gamma   90.00
#
_symmetry.space_group_name_H-M   'P 1'
#
loop_
_entity.id
_entity.type
_entity.pdbx_description
1 polymer ?
#
loop_
_entity_poly.entity_id
_entity_poly.type
_entity_poly.pdbx_seq_one_letter_code
_entity_poly.pdbx_strand_id
1 'polypeptide(L)'
;MYAFLEAFRAALTSLMAHRMRSFLTTLGILIGTASVIAVVSLVQGFSKSVSDQFADLGGSALTLQPYTPFADASVGKENRLSFNDVDTLRYRVPGVAQVVPTMLVPTPVGFRGRLSSPQVIGTTADFTVVRGIFPESGRFIVASDDVGRRRVAVVGHKVIEDLELPEDPVGEFIRLGTEWFKVVGVMEKRGELLGFSQDNLVLIPFDVGRAMTGNDVQPRMSISFTAESLEEVEALRERAKRAIRISHRLRPDQEDDFRIQAADSFVKQFEQITGTVTAVLAGVVSISLLVGGIGIMNIMLVSVTERTREIGILKALGATRRDILVQFLLEAGLLAL
;
A
#
# COMPACT_ATOMS: atom_id res chain seq x y z
N MET A 1 -27.96 -12.40 44.46
CA MET A 1 -26.61 -11.86 44.67
C MET A 1 -25.73 -12.86 45.43
N TYR A 2 -26.16 -13.47 46.52
CA TYR A 2 -25.40 -14.48 47.25
C TYR A 2 -25.06 -15.73 46.42
N ALA A 3 -26.01 -16.29 45.69
CA ALA A 3 -25.78 -17.46 44.83
C ALA A 3 -24.73 -17.23 43.73
N PHE A 4 -24.64 -16.02 43.22
CA PHE A 4 -23.62 -15.65 42.24
C PHE A 4 -22.22 -15.58 42.85
N LEU A 5 -22.10 -15.04 44.06
CA LEU A 5 -20.82 -14.99 44.80
C LEU A 5 -20.31 -16.39 45.21
N GLU A 6 -21.22 -17.29 45.59
CA GLU A 6 -20.86 -18.67 45.88
C GLU A 6 -20.46 -19.45 44.63
N ALA A 7 -21.19 -19.28 43.52
CA ALA A 7 -20.82 -19.87 42.25
C ALA A 7 -19.43 -19.40 41.77
N PHE A 8 -19.14 -18.08 41.91
CA PHE A 8 -17.84 -17.53 41.59
C PHE A 8 -16.70 -18.08 42.46
N ARG A 9 -16.92 -18.19 43.80
CA ARG A 9 -15.94 -18.78 44.68
C ARG A 9 -15.70 -20.27 44.38
N ALA A 10 -16.74 -21.02 44.09
CA ALA A 10 -16.65 -22.43 43.71
C ALA A 10 -15.86 -22.61 42.40
N ALA A 11 -16.11 -21.76 41.43
CA ALA A 11 -15.38 -21.73 40.14
C ALA A 11 -13.87 -21.44 40.34
N LEU A 12 -13.52 -20.45 41.19
CA LEU A 12 -12.13 -20.15 41.51
C LEU A 12 -11.41 -21.29 42.20
N THR A 13 -12.09 -21.98 43.12
CA THR A 13 -11.54 -23.13 43.85
C THR A 13 -11.30 -24.32 42.93
N SER A 14 -12.21 -24.55 41.95
CA SER A 14 -12.07 -25.58 40.92
C SER A 14 -10.90 -25.32 39.98
N LEU A 15 -10.73 -24.07 39.56
CA LEU A 15 -9.59 -23.61 38.74
C LEU A 15 -8.25 -23.87 39.47
N MET A 16 -8.21 -23.61 40.77
CA MET A 16 -7.01 -23.84 41.60
C MET A 16 -6.71 -25.31 41.84
N ALA A 17 -7.70 -26.20 41.81
CA ALA A 17 -7.51 -27.66 41.96
C ALA A 17 -6.77 -28.27 40.75
N HIS A 18 -6.95 -27.74 39.52
CA HIS A 18 -6.32 -28.26 38.32
C HIS A 18 -5.49 -27.19 37.58
N ARG A 19 -4.63 -26.50 38.32
CA ARG A 19 -3.86 -25.30 37.87
C ARG A 19 -3.18 -25.45 36.52
N MET A 20 -2.48 -26.57 36.26
CA MET A 20 -1.74 -26.77 35.01
C MET A 20 -2.66 -26.93 33.80
N ARG A 21 -3.82 -27.58 33.94
CA ARG A 21 -4.77 -27.75 32.84
C ARG A 21 -5.46 -26.43 32.49
N SER A 22 -5.94 -25.73 33.55
CA SER A 22 -6.56 -24.40 33.38
C SER A 22 -5.58 -23.41 32.76
N PHE A 23 -4.34 -23.38 33.22
CA PHE A 23 -3.30 -22.52 32.68
C PHE A 23 -3.02 -22.80 31.20
N LEU A 24 -2.86 -24.08 30.81
CA LEU A 24 -2.58 -24.45 29.42
C LEU A 24 -3.74 -24.11 28.46
N THR A 25 -4.99 -24.31 28.90
CA THR A 25 -6.15 -23.95 28.03
C THR A 25 -6.33 -22.46 27.91
N THR A 26 -6.24 -21.71 29.00
CA THR A 26 -6.32 -20.23 28.96
C THR A 26 -5.17 -19.65 28.17
N LEU A 27 -3.94 -20.16 28.33
CA LEU A 27 -2.78 -19.73 27.56
C LEU A 27 -2.98 -19.97 26.05
N GLY A 28 -3.54 -21.13 25.67
CA GLY A 28 -3.83 -21.42 24.26
C GLY A 28 -4.84 -20.45 23.64
N ILE A 29 -5.91 -20.14 24.35
CA ILE A 29 -6.93 -19.17 23.90
C ILE A 29 -6.32 -17.76 23.82
N LEU A 30 -5.57 -17.36 24.86
CA LEU A 30 -4.95 -16.04 24.94
C LEU A 30 -3.93 -15.82 23.81
N ILE A 31 -3.05 -16.79 23.56
CA ILE A 31 -2.09 -16.70 22.43
C ILE A 31 -2.85 -16.66 21.10
N GLY A 32 -3.88 -17.48 20.93
CA GLY A 32 -4.69 -17.50 19.71
C GLY A 32 -5.36 -16.16 19.45
N THR A 33 -6.07 -15.61 20.42
CA THR A 33 -6.77 -14.32 20.27
C THR A 33 -5.81 -13.13 20.13
N ALA A 34 -4.74 -13.09 20.94
CA ALA A 34 -3.73 -12.04 20.87
C ALA A 34 -3.02 -12.01 19.51
N SER A 35 -2.64 -13.17 18.98
CA SER A 35 -2.01 -13.28 17.66
C SER A 35 -2.91 -12.75 16.55
N VAL A 36 -4.20 -13.01 16.63
CA VAL A 36 -5.17 -12.53 15.64
C VAL A 36 -5.35 -11.04 15.71
N ILE A 37 -5.56 -10.50 16.92
CA ILE A 37 -5.69 -9.04 17.10
C ILE A 37 -4.44 -8.34 16.57
N ALA A 38 -3.26 -8.87 16.88
CA ALA A 38 -2.00 -8.31 16.40
C ALA A 38 -1.91 -8.30 14.87
N VAL A 39 -2.22 -9.41 14.21
CA VAL A 39 -2.14 -9.53 12.75
C VAL A 39 -3.21 -8.66 12.07
N VAL A 40 -4.45 -8.68 12.54
CA VAL A 40 -5.54 -7.85 11.98
C VAL A 40 -5.21 -6.36 12.13
N SER A 41 -4.71 -5.95 13.30
CA SER A 41 -4.30 -4.55 13.55
C SER A 41 -3.14 -4.14 12.63
N LEU A 42 -2.15 -5.02 12.43
CA LEU A 42 -1.04 -4.78 11.52
C LEU A 42 -1.52 -4.61 10.07
N VAL A 43 -2.39 -5.51 9.61
CA VAL A 43 -2.96 -5.48 8.25
C VAL A 43 -3.80 -4.21 8.03
N GLN A 44 -4.64 -3.85 8.99
CA GLN A 44 -5.47 -2.63 8.90
C GLN A 44 -4.63 -1.35 8.96
N GLY A 45 -3.63 -1.30 9.86
CA GLY A 45 -2.71 -0.16 9.96
C GLY A 45 -1.91 0.04 8.67
N PHE A 46 -1.41 -1.06 8.11
CA PHE A 46 -0.71 -1.04 6.83
C PHE A 46 -1.62 -0.64 5.66
N SER A 47 -2.84 -1.19 5.60
CA SER A 47 -3.84 -0.83 4.57
C SER A 47 -4.18 0.66 4.63
N LYS A 48 -4.37 1.20 5.82
CA LYS A 48 -4.63 2.62 6.01
C LYS A 48 -3.43 3.47 5.56
N SER A 49 -2.23 3.11 5.98
CA SER A 49 -1.00 3.84 5.58
C SER A 49 -0.81 3.86 4.07
N VAL A 50 -1.06 2.74 3.39
CA VAL A 50 -1.03 2.66 1.92
C VAL A 50 -2.12 3.53 1.31
N SER A 51 -3.36 3.43 1.79
CA SER A 51 -4.49 4.22 1.27
C SER A 51 -4.26 5.72 1.42
N ASP A 52 -3.78 6.17 2.58
CA ASP A 52 -3.50 7.59 2.86
C ASP A 52 -2.40 8.12 1.90
N GLN A 53 -1.34 7.35 1.65
CA GLN A 53 -0.27 7.74 0.72
C GLN A 53 -0.71 7.79 -0.75
N PHE A 54 -1.68 6.95 -1.14
CA PHE A 54 -2.25 6.99 -2.50
C PHE A 54 -3.35 8.03 -2.66
N ALA A 55 -4.07 8.41 -1.59
CA ALA A 55 -5.06 9.48 -1.63
C ALA A 55 -4.45 10.84 -2.01
N ASP A 56 -3.20 11.07 -1.57
CA ASP A 56 -2.44 12.30 -1.90
C ASP A 56 -1.98 12.36 -3.37
N LEU A 57 -2.07 11.25 -4.12
CA LEU A 57 -1.64 11.18 -5.53
C LEU A 57 -2.67 11.71 -6.54
N GLY A 58 -3.70 12.44 -6.08
CA GLY A 58 -4.73 13.03 -6.93
C GLY A 58 -5.67 11.96 -7.51
N GLY A 59 -6.85 11.78 -6.89
CA GLY A 59 -7.82 10.72 -7.24
C GLY A 59 -8.34 10.73 -8.69
N SER A 60 -8.06 11.80 -9.47
CA SER A 60 -8.43 11.91 -10.89
C SER A 60 -7.29 11.52 -11.86
N ALA A 61 -6.12 11.14 -11.34
CA ALA A 61 -4.97 10.84 -12.17
C ALA A 61 -5.00 9.42 -12.74
N LEU A 62 -4.87 9.33 -14.04
CA LEU A 62 -4.67 8.10 -14.81
C LEU A 62 -3.22 8.03 -15.28
N THR A 63 -2.61 6.87 -15.25
CA THR A 63 -1.25 6.65 -15.76
C THR A 63 -1.26 5.62 -16.87
N LEU A 64 -0.85 6.04 -18.07
CA LEU A 64 -0.57 5.17 -19.20
C LEU A 64 0.87 4.66 -19.08
N GLN A 65 1.03 3.34 -19.08
CA GLN A 65 2.31 2.64 -19.00
C GLN A 65 2.44 1.64 -20.14
N PRO A 66 3.66 1.36 -20.63
CA PRO A 66 3.85 0.28 -21.58
C PRO A 66 3.55 -1.06 -20.91
N TYR A 67 2.96 -1.96 -21.65
CA TYR A 67 2.70 -3.33 -21.21
C TYR A 67 3.16 -4.30 -22.28
N THR A 68 3.96 -5.28 -21.88
CA THR A 68 4.40 -6.36 -22.78
C THR A 68 3.76 -7.66 -22.31
N PRO A 69 2.84 -8.25 -23.12
CA PRO A 69 2.28 -9.56 -22.82
C PRO A 69 3.37 -10.61 -22.64
N PHE A 70 3.11 -11.62 -21.82
CA PHE A 70 4.10 -12.65 -21.50
C PHE A 70 4.64 -13.36 -22.75
N ALA A 71 3.78 -13.60 -23.73
CA ALA A 71 4.14 -14.20 -25.01
C ALA A 71 5.18 -13.36 -25.78
N ASP A 72 5.01 -12.04 -25.82
CA ASP A 72 5.92 -11.10 -26.46
C ASP A 72 7.24 -10.95 -25.66
N ALA A 73 7.13 -10.89 -24.33
CA ALA A 73 8.29 -10.79 -23.44
C ALA A 73 9.21 -12.03 -23.55
N SER A 74 8.62 -13.22 -23.75
CA SER A 74 9.37 -14.47 -23.89
C SER A 74 10.25 -14.53 -25.15
N VAL A 75 9.93 -13.73 -26.17
CA VAL A 75 10.73 -13.57 -27.40
C VAL A 75 11.59 -12.30 -27.40
N GLY A 76 11.72 -11.63 -26.24
CA GLY A 76 12.58 -10.45 -26.08
C GLY A 76 11.98 -9.16 -26.62
N LYS A 77 10.68 -9.12 -26.97
CA LYS A 77 10.02 -7.90 -27.39
C LYS A 77 9.66 -7.08 -26.16
N GLU A 78 9.99 -5.79 -26.17
CA GLU A 78 9.63 -4.83 -25.13
C GLU A 78 8.76 -3.74 -25.77
N ASN A 79 7.51 -3.63 -25.34
CA ASN A 79 6.63 -2.57 -25.80
C ASN A 79 6.99 -1.27 -25.08
N ARG A 80 6.93 -0.15 -25.79
CA ARG A 80 7.30 1.16 -25.28
C ARG A 80 6.33 2.21 -25.79
N LEU A 81 6.15 3.26 -25.02
CA LEU A 81 5.39 4.44 -25.43
C LEU A 81 6.27 5.36 -26.26
N SER A 82 5.61 6.15 -27.08
CA SER A 82 6.23 7.15 -27.96
C SER A 82 5.77 8.57 -27.61
N PHE A 83 6.46 9.58 -28.12
CA PHE A 83 6.03 10.99 -27.99
C PHE A 83 4.68 11.23 -28.67
N ASN A 84 4.36 10.47 -29.72
CA ASN A 84 3.05 10.56 -30.37
C ASN A 84 1.88 10.19 -29.42
N ASP A 85 2.13 9.38 -28.39
CA ASP A 85 1.12 9.03 -27.40
C ASP A 85 0.83 10.18 -26.45
N VAL A 86 1.85 10.98 -26.13
CA VAL A 86 1.69 12.25 -25.39
C VAL A 86 0.79 13.20 -26.18
N ASP A 87 1.08 13.36 -27.48
CA ASP A 87 0.31 14.22 -28.37
C ASP A 87 -1.11 13.67 -28.60
N THR A 88 -1.26 12.37 -28.71
CA THR A 88 -2.57 11.72 -28.84
C THR A 88 -3.43 11.98 -27.62
N LEU A 89 -2.90 11.81 -26.39
CA LEU A 89 -3.63 12.13 -25.17
C LEU A 89 -3.98 13.60 -25.06
N ARG A 90 -3.04 14.50 -25.39
CA ARG A 90 -3.21 15.95 -25.26
C ARG A 90 -4.19 16.54 -26.25
N TYR A 91 -4.18 16.08 -27.50
CA TYR A 91 -4.91 16.72 -28.59
C TYR A 91 -6.06 15.91 -29.18
N ARG A 92 -6.10 14.58 -28.96
CA ARG A 92 -7.11 13.71 -29.57
C ARG A 92 -8.08 13.10 -28.57
N VAL A 93 -7.83 13.23 -27.27
CA VAL A 93 -8.71 12.70 -26.22
C VAL A 93 -9.43 13.85 -25.53
N PRO A 94 -10.74 14.04 -25.77
CA PRO A 94 -11.50 15.10 -25.11
C PRO A 94 -11.68 14.80 -23.60
N GLY A 95 -11.63 15.85 -22.77
CA GLY A 95 -11.78 15.76 -21.31
C GLY A 95 -10.48 15.45 -20.56
N VAL A 96 -9.34 15.56 -21.23
CA VAL A 96 -8.03 15.54 -20.59
C VAL A 96 -7.67 16.95 -20.16
N ALA A 97 -7.52 17.15 -18.83
CA ALA A 97 -7.16 18.45 -18.26
C ALA A 97 -5.64 18.69 -18.34
N GLN A 98 -4.84 17.68 -17.97
CA GLN A 98 -3.38 17.79 -17.96
C GLN A 98 -2.74 16.49 -18.45
N VAL A 99 -1.57 16.60 -19.09
CA VAL A 99 -0.77 15.47 -19.59
C VAL A 99 0.68 15.67 -19.18
N VAL A 100 1.18 14.76 -18.37
CA VAL A 100 2.53 14.80 -17.79
C VAL A 100 3.30 13.55 -18.19
N PRO A 101 4.17 13.63 -19.21
CA PRO A 101 5.12 12.57 -19.48
C PRO A 101 6.19 12.54 -18.39
N THR A 102 6.57 11.33 -17.98
CA THR A 102 7.69 11.08 -17.07
C THR A 102 8.61 10.06 -17.70
N MET A 103 9.90 10.35 -17.75
CA MET A 103 10.90 9.50 -18.38
C MET A 103 12.05 9.25 -17.41
N LEU A 104 12.42 7.97 -17.21
CA LEU A 104 13.57 7.61 -16.43
C LEU A 104 14.86 7.86 -17.25
N VAL A 105 15.79 8.62 -16.66
CA VAL A 105 17.11 8.89 -17.21
C VAL A 105 18.16 8.16 -16.36
N PRO A 106 18.63 6.98 -16.78
CA PRO A 106 19.58 6.18 -16.00
C PRO A 106 20.96 6.85 -16.03
N THR A 107 21.22 7.70 -15.03
CA THR A 107 22.49 8.42 -14.92
C THR A 107 22.86 8.61 -13.45
N PRO A 108 24.16 8.48 -13.09
CA PRO A 108 24.59 8.80 -11.73
C PRO A 108 24.59 10.31 -11.51
N VAL A 109 24.38 10.69 -10.24
CA VAL A 109 24.43 12.07 -9.77
C VAL A 109 25.65 12.27 -8.91
N GLY A 110 26.40 13.33 -9.12
CA GLY A 110 27.62 13.62 -8.41
C GLY A 110 27.69 15.04 -7.86
N PHE A 111 28.33 15.19 -6.69
CA PHE A 111 28.63 16.47 -6.08
C PHE A 111 29.96 16.39 -5.32
N ARG A 112 30.90 17.29 -5.60
CA ARG A 112 32.21 17.40 -4.93
C ARG A 112 32.94 16.06 -4.71
N GLY A 113 32.90 15.18 -5.74
CA GLY A 113 33.57 13.85 -5.70
C GLY A 113 32.73 12.72 -5.10
N ARG A 114 31.57 12.99 -4.52
CA ARG A 114 30.59 11.97 -4.11
C ARG A 114 29.71 11.58 -5.27
N LEU A 115 29.24 10.35 -5.28
CA LEU A 115 28.33 9.80 -6.29
C LEU A 115 27.16 9.12 -5.59
N SER A 116 25.95 9.33 -6.12
CA SER A 116 24.73 8.62 -5.78
C SER A 116 24.00 8.19 -7.04
N SER A 117 23.12 7.21 -6.94
CA SER A 117 22.30 6.72 -8.05
C SER A 117 20.81 6.86 -7.74
N PRO A 118 20.31 8.10 -7.60
CA PRO A 118 18.88 8.36 -7.42
C PRO A 118 18.10 8.05 -8.70
N GLN A 119 16.79 8.04 -8.60
CA GLN A 119 15.93 8.06 -9.78
C GLN A 119 15.96 9.44 -10.43
N VAL A 120 16.65 9.58 -11.56
CA VAL A 120 16.60 10.80 -12.35
C VAL A 120 15.43 10.71 -13.32
N ILE A 121 14.50 11.67 -13.21
CA ILE A 121 13.23 11.68 -13.95
C ILE A 121 13.11 12.98 -14.75
N GLY A 122 13.02 12.85 -16.07
CA GLY A 122 12.63 13.96 -16.95
C GLY A 122 11.11 14.15 -16.90
N THR A 123 10.64 15.36 -16.62
CA THR A 123 9.20 15.66 -16.52
C THR A 123 8.87 17.13 -16.87
N THR A 124 7.59 17.46 -16.94
CA THR A 124 7.08 18.80 -17.25
C THR A 124 6.61 19.57 -16.01
N ALA A 125 6.32 20.86 -16.18
CA ALA A 125 5.88 21.75 -15.10
C ALA A 125 4.63 21.26 -14.37
N ASP A 126 3.72 20.59 -15.07
CA ASP A 126 2.44 20.11 -14.51
C ASP A 126 2.59 18.90 -13.58
N PHE A 127 3.79 18.36 -13.43
CA PHE A 127 4.08 17.21 -12.58
C PHE A 127 3.61 17.41 -11.14
N THR A 128 3.85 18.60 -10.57
CA THR A 128 3.46 18.92 -9.20
C THR A 128 1.96 18.85 -8.99
N VAL A 129 1.20 19.35 -9.95
CA VAL A 129 -0.28 19.39 -9.88
C VAL A 129 -0.86 17.98 -10.04
N VAL A 130 -0.35 17.21 -11.01
CA VAL A 130 -0.86 15.84 -11.29
C VAL A 130 -0.47 14.85 -10.20
N ARG A 131 0.70 15.03 -9.58
CA ARG A 131 1.21 14.17 -8.52
C ARG A 131 0.87 14.65 -7.10
N GLY A 132 0.37 15.88 -6.93
CA GLY A 132 0.11 16.46 -5.63
C GLY A 132 1.38 16.65 -4.78
N ILE A 133 2.55 16.85 -5.41
CA ILE A 133 3.85 16.94 -4.75
C ILE A 133 4.49 18.27 -5.09
N PHE A 134 4.81 19.08 -4.09
CA PHE A 134 5.30 20.43 -4.27
C PHE A 134 6.73 20.61 -3.75
N PRO A 135 7.48 21.60 -4.23
CA PRO A 135 8.77 21.94 -3.65
C PRO A 135 8.58 22.57 -2.26
N GLU A 136 9.40 22.14 -1.30
CA GLU A 136 9.50 22.72 0.05
C GLU A 136 10.33 24.00 0.04
N SER A 137 11.40 24.04 -0.77
CA SER A 137 12.23 25.21 -0.94
C SER A 137 12.57 25.48 -2.41
N GLY A 138 12.82 26.76 -2.73
CA GLY A 138 13.09 27.16 -4.10
C GLY A 138 11.85 27.14 -5.02
N ARG A 139 11.98 26.59 -6.21
CA ARG A 139 10.90 26.48 -7.19
C ARG A 139 10.93 25.14 -7.93
N PHE A 140 9.81 24.77 -8.49
CA PHE A 140 9.73 23.65 -9.43
C PHE A 140 10.20 24.05 -10.86
N ILE A 141 10.31 23.05 -11.74
CA ILE A 141 10.52 23.23 -13.16
C ILE A 141 9.36 24.03 -13.75
N VAL A 142 9.65 25.01 -14.58
CA VAL A 142 8.64 25.79 -15.30
C VAL A 142 8.72 25.52 -16.80
N ALA A 143 7.64 25.79 -17.53
CA ALA A 143 7.57 25.52 -18.96
C ALA A 143 8.71 26.16 -19.76
N SER A 144 9.20 27.34 -19.34
CA SER A 144 10.34 28.01 -19.99
C SER A 144 11.68 27.29 -19.79
N ASP A 145 11.82 26.45 -18.73
CA ASP A 145 13.01 25.64 -18.55
C ASP A 145 13.04 24.49 -19.54
N ASP A 146 11.88 23.89 -19.81
CA ASP A 146 11.74 22.79 -20.76
C ASP A 146 11.95 23.29 -22.22
N VAL A 147 11.21 24.31 -22.66
CA VAL A 147 11.36 24.91 -23.97
C VAL A 147 12.78 25.44 -24.20
N GLY A 148 13.36 26.07 -23.20
CA GLY A 148 14.73 26.62 -23.26
C GLY A 148 15.83 25.58 -23.03
N ARG A 149 15.46 24.30 -22.78
CA ARG A 149 16.38 23.20 -22.43
C ARG A 149 17.38 23.61 -21.36
N ARG A 150 16.89 24.30 -20.33
CA ARG A 150 17.73 24.74 -19.22
C ARG A 150 18.11 23.58 -18.35
N ARG A 151 19.40 23.47 -18.02
CA ARG A 151 19.93 22.43 -17.13
C ARG A 151 19.65 22.79 -15.68
N VAL A 152 18.42 22.63 -15.26
CA VAL A 152 17.96 22.81 -13.87
C VAL A 152 17.51 21.49 -13.29
N ALA A 153 17.64 21.34 -11.98
CA ALA A 153 17.25 20.14 -11.27
C ALA A 153 16.50 20.51 -9.99
N VAL A 154 15.48 19.70 -9.65
CA VAL A 154 14.83 19.70 -8.34
C VAL A 154 15.18 18.39 -7.66
N VAL A 155 15.65 18.43 -6.41
CA VAL A 155 16.21 17.27 -5.70
C VAL A 155 15.32 16.86 -4.54
N GLY A 156 15.27 15.56 -4.24
CA GLY A 156 14.63 15.05 -3.06
C GLY A 156 15.60 14.97 -1.87
N HIS A 157 15.06 14.88 -0.66
CA HIS A 157 15.83 14.92 0.59
C HIS A 157 16.90 13.82 0.69
N LYS A 158 16.62 12.61 0.19
CA LYS A 158 17.60 11.52 0.23
C LYS A 158 18.83 11.79 -0.61
N VAL A 159 18.68 12.54 -1.71
CA VAL A 159 19.80 12.95 -2.57
C VAL A 159 20.69 13.97 -1.86
N ILE A 160 20.08 14.87 -1.06
CA ILE A 160 20.82 15.84 -0.23
C ILE A 160 21.69 15.10 0.79
N GLU A 161 21.11 14.11 1.49
CA GLU A 161 21.82 13.28 2.47
C GLU A 161 22.95 12.48 1.81
N ASP A 162 22.68 11.75 0.74
CA ASP A 162 23.63 10.84 0.07
C ASP A 162 24.83 11.57 -0.55
N LEU A 163 24.61 12.78 -1.06
CA LEU A 163 25.66 13.60 -1.67
C LEU A 163 26.30 14.59 -0.70
N GLU A 164 25.82 14.66 0.54
CA GLU A 164 26.20 15.69 1.53
C GLU A 164 26.12 17.11 0.94
N LEU A 165 25.00 17.40 0.30
CA LEU A 165 24.71 18.76 -0.17
C LEU A 165 24.51 19.69 1.04
N PRO A 166 24.73 21.02 0.88
CA PRO A 166 24.34 21.99 1.90
C PRO A 166 22.87 21.85 2.33
N GLU A 167 22.53 22.30 3.54
CA GLU A 167 21.16 22.28 4.07
C GLU A 167 20.17 23.04 3.14
N ASP A 168 20.62 24.15 2.56
CA ASP A 168 19.95 24.81 1.42
C ASP A 168 20.77 24.61 0.14
N PRO A 169 20.44 23.60 -0.68
CA PRO A 169 21.17 23.31 -1.90
C PRO A 169 20.73 24.17 -3.09
N VAL A 170 19.74 25.05 -2.92
CA VAL A 170 19.24 25.90 -4.02
C VAL A 170 20.33 26.84 -4.50
N GLY A 171 20.65 26.74 -5.78
CA GLY A 171 21.75 27.49 -6.39
C GLY A 171 23.05 26.72 -6.59
N GLU A 172 23.25 25.59 -5.89
CA GLU A 172 24.38 24.70 -6.10
C GLU A 172 24.31 23.97 -7.45
N PHE A 173 25.45 23.46 -7.92
CA PHE A 173 25.55 22.69 -9.14
C PHE A 173 25.85 21.23 -8.85
N ILE A 174 24.99 20.34 -9.32
CA ILE A 174 25.18 18.89 -9.31
C ILE A 174 25.50 18.38 -10.71
N ARG A 175 26.23 17.27 -10.79
CA ARG A 175 26.61 16.67 -12.07
C ARG A 175 25.71 15.46 -12.32
N LEU A 176 24.98 15.45 -13.42
CA LEU A 176 24.22 14.29 -13.90
C LEU A 176 24.96 13.69 -15.10
N GLY A 177 25.56 12.54 -14.91
CA GLY A 177 26.47 11.96 -15.93
C GLY A 177 27.65 12.87 -16.21
N THR A 178 27.68 13.47 -17.41
CA THR A 178 28.74 14.40 -17.86
C THR A 178 28.31 15.88 -17.79
N GLU A 179 27.04 16.17 -17.48
CA GLU A 179 26.49 17.52 -17.56
C GLU A 179 26.21 18.13 -16.18
N TRP A 180 26.35 19.46 -16.09
CA TRP A 180 26.09 20.21 -14.85
C TRP A 180 24.68 20.78 -14.83
N PHE A 181 24.00 20.60 -13.72
CA PHE A 181 22.64 21.09 -13.47
C PHE A 181 22.63 21.98 -12.24
N LYS A 182 21.95 23.13 -12.36
CA LYS A 182 21.72 24.02 -11.24
C LYS A 182 20.51 23.51 -10.44
N VAL A 183 20.68 23.30 -9.14
CA VAL A 183 19.57 23.00 -8.24
C VAL A 183 18.71 24.24 -8.08
N VAL A 184 17.42 24.14 -8.39
CA VAL A 184 16.44 25.24 -8.33
C VAL A 184 15.37 25.05 -7.28
N GLY A 185 15.28 23.87 -6.70
CA GLY A 185 14.35 23.58 -5.61
C GLY A 185 14.61 22.22 -4.97
N VAL A 186 13.98 22.03 -3.82
CA VAL A 186 13.98 20.79 -3.04
C VAL A 186 12.52 20.34 -2.91
N MET A 187 12.24 19.05 -3.16
CA MET A 187 10.91 18.49 -3.00
C MET A 187 10.57 18.29 -1.52
N GLU A 188 9.30 18.39 -1.17
CA GLU A 188 8.82 18.05 0.17
C GLU A 188 9.17 16.61 0.54
N LYS A 189 9.45 16.38 1.84
CA LYS A 189 9.83 15.07 2.36
C LYS A 189 8.62 14.13 2.45
N ARG A 190 8.70 12.97 1.81
CA ARG A 190 7.66 11.92 1.82
C ARG A 190 8.04 10.68 2.61
N GLY A 191 9.34 10.48 2.85
CA GLY A 191 9.85 9.34 3.59
C GLY A 191 9.94 8.06 2.76
N GLU A 192 9.74 6.93 3.42
CA GLU A 192 9.88 5.60 2.80
C GLU A 192 8.53 4.90 2.70
N LEU A 193 8.28 4.27 1.57
CA LEU A 193 7.15 3.40 1.33
C LEU A 193 7.66 1.99 1.05
N LEU A 194 7.26 1.01 1.86
CA LEU A 194 7.66 -0.40 1.70
C LEU A 194 9.19 -0.62 1.61
N GLY A 195 9.98 0.21 2.31
CA GLY A 195 11.44 0.15 2.27
C GLY A 195 12.08 0.84 1.05
N PHE A 196 11.29 1.51 0.22
CA PHE A 196 11.77 2.34 -0.87
C PHE A 196 11.63 3.82 -0.52
N SER A 197 12.73 4.56 -0.57
CA SER A 197 12.71 6.00 -0.34
C SER A 197 12.01 6.70 -1.50
N GLN A 198 10.95 7.46 -1.19
CA GLN A 198 10.28 8.33 -2.15
C GLN A 198 11.07 9.63 -2.39
N ASP A 199 12.03 9.91 -1.52
CA ASP A 199 12.84 11.12 -1.53
C ASP A 199 14.16 10.94 -2.31
N ASN A 200 14.41 9.72 -2.84
CA ASN A 200 15.61 9.42 -3.63
C ASN A 200 15.41 9.67 -5.12
N LEU A 201 15.13 10.92 -5.47
CA LEU A 201 14.82 11.34 -6.83
C LEU A 201 15.45 12.69 -7.20
N VAL A 202 15.71 12.87 -8.49
CA VAL A 202 16.10 14.14 -9.10
C VAL A 202 15.18 14.38 -10.29
N LEU A 203 14.51 15.52 -10.31
CA LEU A 203 13.61 15.92 -11.39
C LEU A 203 14.31 16.94 -12.29
N ILE A 204 14.26 16.71 -13.59
CA ILE A 204 14.84 17.59 -14.62
C ILE A 204 13.80 17.87 -15.71
N PRO A 205 13.96 18.95 -16.51
CA PRO A 205 13.08 19.22 -17.64
C PRO A 205 13.04 18.03 -18.62
N PHE A 206 11.85 17.75 -19.15
CA PHE A 206 11.60 16.58 -20.00
C PHE A 206 12.47 16.55 -21.25
N ASP A 207 12.56 17.67 -21.97
CA ASP A 207 13.37 17.78 -23.18
C ASP A 207 14.89 17.69 -22.93
N VAL A 208 15.34 18.05 -21.71
CA VAL A 208 16.73 17.84 -21.30
C VAL A 208 16.98 16.35 -21.06
N GLY A 209 16.08 15.69 -20.32
CA GLY A 209 16.15 14.24 -20.10
C GLY A 209 16.16 13.46 -21.43
N ARG A 210 15.31 13.87 -22.37
CA ARG A 210 15.28 13.31 -23.72
C ARG A 210 16.61 13.46 -24.46
N ALA A 211 17.24 14.63 -24.39
CA ALA A 211 18.55 14.85 -25.00
C ALA A 211 19.64 13.98 -24.38
N MET A 212 19.59 13.77 -23.03
CA MET A 212 20.54 12.93 -22.31
C MET A 212 20.42 11.43 -22.65
N THR A 213 19.24 10.97 -23.03
CA THR A 213 19.01 9.58 -23.48
C THR A 213 19.30 9.36 -24.96
N GLY A 214 19.97 10.29 -25.64
CA GLY A 214 20.34 10.20 -27.05
C GLY A 214 19.17 10.41 -28.01
N ASN A 215 18.13 11.14 -27.59
CA ASN A 215 16.88 11.35 -28.34
C ASN A 215 16.22 10.04 -28.78
N ASP A 216 16.27 9.01 -27.95
CA ASP A 216 15.54 7.75 -28.20
C ASP A 216 14.09 8.07 -28.57
N VAL A 217 13.63 7.49 -29.67
CA VAL A 217 12.25 7.72 -30.18
C VAL A 217 11.22 7.05 -29.24
N GLN A 218 11.65 6.02 -28.52
CA GLN A 218 10.81 5.26 -27.60
C GLN A 218 11.49 5.07 -26.23
N PRO A 219 11.66 6.14 -25.45
CA PRO A 219 12.29 6.05 -24.13
C PRO A 219 11.41 5.23 -23.16
N ARG A 220 12.01 4.78 -22.06
CA ARG A 220 11.25 4.21 -20.95
C ARG A 220 10.44 5.31 -20.27
N MET A 221 9.21 5.45 -20.68
CA MET A 221 8.34 6.55 -20.34
C MET A 221 6.99 6.04 -19.83
N SER A 222 6.39 6.79 -18.92
CA SER A 222 4.98 6.71 -18.58
C SER A 222 4.32 8.08 -18.73
N ILE A 223 3.01 8.11 -18.95
CA ILE A 223 2.29 9.36 -19.18
C ILE A 223 1.14 9.41 -18.18
N SER A 224 1.23 10.35 -17.23
CA SER A 224 0.12 10.62 -16.33
C SER A 224 -0.77 11.70 -16.94
N PHE A 225 -2.08 11.55 -16.79
CA PHE A 225 -3.06 12.51 -17.26
C PHE A 225 -4.25 12.56 -16.34
N THR A 226 -4.93 13.68 -16.24
CA THR A 226 -6.04 13.91 -15.34
C THR A 226 -7.34 14.17 -16.07
N ALA A 227 -8.45 13.74 -15.48
CA ALA A 227 -9.79 14.14 -15.88
C ALA A 227 -10.13 15.51 -15.30
N GLU A 228 -11.08 16.23 -15.91
CA GLU A 228 -11.61 17.49 -15.38
C GLU A 228 -12.40 17.27 -14.07
N SER A 229 -13.04 16.10 -13.93
CA SER A 229 -13.77 15.70 -12.71
C SER A 229 -13.55 14.22 -12.37
N LEU A 230 -13.75 13.86 -11.10
CA LEU A 230 -13.64 12.47 -10.64
C LEU A 230 -14.67 11.55 -11.30
N GLU A 231 -15.86 12.07 -11.60
CA GLU A 231 -16.94 11.30 -12.22
C GLU A 231 -16.62 10.89 -13.67
N GLU A 232 -15.74 11.63 -14.34
CA GLU A 232 -15.34 11.38 -15.73
C GLU A 232 -14.13 10.45 -15.88
N VAL A 233 -13.46 10.07 -14.81
CA VAL A 233 -12.22 9.27 -14.84
C VAL A 233 -12.39 7.98 -15.64
N GLU A 234 -13.45 7.21 -15.41
CA GLU A 234 -13.67 5.94 -16.13
C GLU A 234 -14.03 6.17 -17.60
N ALA A 235 -14.84 7.18 -17.87
CA ALA A 235 -15.19 7.55 -19.25
C ALA A 235 -13.95 8.06 -20.02
N LEU A 236 -13.08 8.83 -19.35
CA LEU A 236 -11.80 9.30 -19.90
C LEU A 236 -10.87 8.13 -20.16
N ARG A 237 -10.76 7.18 -19.22
CA ARG A 237 -9.94 5.97 -19.38
C ARG A 237 -10.32 5.20 -20.65
N GLU A 238 -11.61 4.99 -20.89
CA GLU A 238 -12.10 4.29 -22.07
C GLU A 238 -11.88 5.09 -23.36
N ARG A 239 -12.00 6.43 -23.31
CA ARG A 239 -11.67 7.29 -24.45
C ARG A 239 -10.17 7.23 -24.79
N ALA A 240 -9.32 7.36 -23.76
CA ALA A 240 -7.87 7.28 -23.90
C ALA A 240 -7.43 5.90 -24.44
N LYS A 241 -8.00 4.82 -23.89
CA LYS A 241 -7.74 3.45 -24.37
C LYS A 241 -8.02 3.31 -25.87
N ARG A 242 -9.18 3.76 -26.33
CA ARG A 242 -9.53 3.71 -27.76
C ARG A 242 -8.57 4.55 -28.61
N ALA A 243 -8.23 5.75 -28.17
CA ALA A 243 -7.34 6.64 -28.90
C ALA A 243 -5.92 6.07 -29.05
N ILE A 244 -5.38 5.48 -27.98
CA ILE A 244 -4.05 4.85 -28.00
C ILE A 244 -4.06 3.56 -28.84
N ARG A 245 -5.10 2.72 -28.76
CA ARG A 245 -5.26 1.55 -29.66
C ARG A 245 -5.19 1.96 -31.12
N ILE A 246 -5.86 3.06 -31.50
CA ILE A 246 -5.83 3.59 -32.86
C ILE A 246 -4.43 4.11 -33.22
N SER A 247 -3.78 4.84 -32.30
CA SER A 247 -2.41 5.36 -32.46
C SER A 247 -1.42 4.24 -32.73
N HIS A 248 -1.54 3.13 -31.99
CA HIS A 248 -0.68 1.95 -32.11
C HIS A 248 -1.11 0.99 -33.25
N ARG A 249 -2.22 1.28 -33.94
CA ARG A 249 -2.76 0.45 -35.02
C ARG A 249 -3.07 -0.98 -34.59
N LEU A 250 -3.52 -1.15 -33.34
CA LEU A 250 -3.89 -2.46 -32.80
C LEU A 250 -5.19 -2.96 -33.45
N ARG A 251 -5.21 -4.24 -33.82
CA ARG A 251 -6.42 -4.88 -34.33
C ARG A 251 -7.43 -5.10 -33.17
N PRO A 252 -8.74 -5.24 -33.48
CA PRO A 252 -9.76 -5.46 -32.44
C PRO A 252 -9.51 -6.69 -31.56
N ASP A 253 -8.95 -7.75 -32.13
CA ASP A 253 -8.61 -9.03 -31.52
C ASP A 253 -7.23 -9.05 -30.82
N GLN A 254 -6.44 -8.01 -31.00
CA GLN A 254 -5.10 -7.93 -30.43
C GLN A 254 -5.13 -7.39 -29.00
N GLU A 255 -4.34 -8.00 -28.12
CA GLU A 255 -4.14 -7.52 -26.76
C GLU A 255 -3.48 -6.12 -26.77
N ASP A 256 -3.78 -5.35 -25.70
CA ASP A 256 -3.19 -4.02 -25.56
C ASP A 256 -1.69 -4.15 -25.22
N ASP A 257 -0.87 -3.33 -25.87
CA ASP A 257 0.57 -3.20 -25.62
C ASP A 257 0.86 -2.11 -24.57
N PHE A 258 -0.18 -1.62 -23.92
CA PHE A 258 -0.16 -0.62 -22.86
C PHE A 258 -1.19 -0.94 -21.77
N ARG A 259 -1.07 -0.30 -20.62
CA ARG A 259 -2.06 -0.30 -19.54
C ARG A 259 -2.37 1.11 -19.08
N ILE A 260 -3.64 1.40 -18.83
CA ILE A 260 -4.08 2.63 -18.18
C ILE A 260 -4.54 2.25 -16.78
N GLN A 261 -3.82 2.74 -15.79
CA GLN A 261 -4.11 2.48 -14.38
C GLN A 261 -4.53 3.79 -13.71
N ALA A 262 -5.60 3.75 -12.95
CA ALA A 262 -5.96 4.82 -12.05
C ALA A 262 -5.21 4.64 -10.71
N ALA A 263 -4.91 5.72 -10.03
CA ALA A 263 -4.23 5.68 -8.74
C ALA A 263 -5.00 4.81 -7.73
N ASP A 264 -6.34 4.87 -7.77
CA ASP A 264 -7.24 4.07 -6.91
C ASP A 264 -7.23 2.57 -7.21
N SER A 265 -6.76 2.14 -8.37
CA SER A 265 -6.71 0.71 -8.73
C SER A 265 -5.71 -0.07 -7.86
N PHE A 266 -4.61 0.56 -7.43
CA PHE A 266 -3.68 -0.03 -6.48
C PHE A 266 -4.31 -0.19 -5.11
N VAL A 267 -5.03 0.83 -4.63
CA VAL A 267 -5.76 0.79 -3.36
C VAL A 267 -6.78 -0.35 -3.38
N LYS A 268 -7.61 -0.46 -4.44
CA LYS A 268 -8.61 -1.53 -4.60
C LYS A 268 -7.98 -2.93 -4.64
N GLN A 269 -6.88 -3.12 -5.38
CA GLN A 269 -6.16 -4.40 -5.39
C GLN A 269 -5.61 -4.74 -4.01
N PHE A 270 -5.08 -3.75 -3.31
CA PHE A 270 -4.55 -3.93 -1.96
C PHE A 270 -5.67 -4.26 -0.96
N GLU A 271 -6.81 -3.59 -1.03
CA GLU A 271 -8.01 -3.92 -0.23
C GLU A 271 -8.49 -5.35 -0.48
N GLN A 272 -8.46 -5.81 -1.72
CA GLN A 272 -8.83 -7.17 -2.07
C GLN A 272 -7.86 -8.21 -1.48
N ILE A 273 -6.56 -7.95 -1.53
CA ILE A 273 -5.53 -8.80 -0.91
C ILE A 273 -5.71 -8.84 0.61
N THR A 274 -5.86 -7.67 1.25
CA THR A 274 -6.04 -7.57 2.71
C THR A 274 -7.34 -8.22 3.15
N GLY A 275 -8.42 -8.09 2.37
CA GLY A 275 -9.69 -8.79 2.59
C GLY A 275 -9.52 -10.32 2.57
N THR A 276 -8.78 -10.83 1.58
CA THR A 276 -8.49 -12.27 1.48
C THR A 276 -7.65 -12.76 2.67
N VAL A 277 -6.60 -12.03 3.04
CA VAL A 277 -5.76 -12.36 4.21
C VAL A 277 -6.60 -12.36 5.49
N THR A 278 -7.45 -11.35 5.67
CA THR A 278 -8.35 -11.26 6.84
C THR A 278 -9.33 -12.44 6.90
N ALA A 279 -9.90 -12.86 5.77
CA ALA A 279 -10.79 -14.02 5.70
C ALA A 279 -10.07 -15.33 6.07
N VAL A 280 -8.85 -15.55 5.59
CA VAL A 280 -8.02 -16.70 5.95
C VAL A 280 -7.71 -16.69 7.45
N LEU A 281 -7.31 -15.54 7.99
CA LEU A 281 -7.04 -15.40 9.42
C LEU A 281 -8.30 -15.68 10.27
N ALA A 282 -9.46 -15.16 9.87
CA ALA A 282 -10.73 -15.44 10.54
C ALA A 282 -11.04 -16.95 10.56
N GLY A 283 -10.72 -17.66 9.47
CA GLY A 283 -10.82 -19.13 9.41
C GLY A 283 -9.92 -19.83 10.44
N VAL A 284 -8.65 -19.45 10.52
CA VAL A 284 -7.68 -20.00 11.48
C VAL A 284 -8.12 -19.73 12.91
N VAL A 285 -8.62 -18.53 13.20
CA VAL A 285 -9.19 -18.17 14.53
C VAL A 285 -10.36 -19.04 14.89
N SER A 286 -11.29 -19.21 13.96
CA SER A 286 -12.48 -20.04 14.18
C SER A 286 -12.10 -21.46 14.56
N ILE A 287 -11.09 -22.04 13.90
CA ILE A 287 -10.55 -23.37 14.22
C ILE A 287 -9.91 -23.34 15.63
N SER A 288 -9.12 -22.34 15.96
CA SER A 288 -8.46 -22.22 17.27
C SER A 288 -9.48 -22.09 18.40
N LEU A 289 -10.54 -21.28 18.19
CA LEU A 289 -11.64 -21.16 19.14
C LEU A 289 -12.43 -22.47 19.31
N LEU A 290 -12.65 -23.21 18.21
CA LEU A 290 -13.29 -24.53 18.29
C LEU A 290 -12.44 -25.51 19.11
N VAL A 291 -11.13 -25.56 18.88
CA VAL A 291 -10.21 -26.42 19.65
C VAL A 291 -10.19 -26.01 21.11
N GLY A 292 -10.12 -24.70 21.41
CA GLY A 292 -10.23 -24.18 22.78
C GLY A 292 -11.56 -24.54 23.45
N GLY A 293 -12.66 -24.39 22.71
CA GLY A 293 -14.01 -24.78 23.18
C GLY A 293 -14.13 -26.25 23.47
N ILE A 294 -13.56 -27.13 22.66
CA ILE A 294 -13.50 -28.58 22.91
C ILE A 294 -12.65 -28.85 24.16
N GLY A 295 -11.56 -28.12 24.36
CA GLY A 295 -10.75 -28.20 25.57
C GLY A 295 -11.54 -27.88 26.84
N ILE A 296 -12.28 -26.75 26.81
CA ILE A 296 -13.17 -26.35 27.92
C ILE A 296 -14.27 -27.40 28.15
N MET A 297 -14.89 -27.89 27.08
CA MET A 297 -15.92 -28.91 27.15
C MET A 297 -15.40 -30.19 27.86
N ASN A 298 -14.22 -30.68 27.50
CA ASN A 298 -13.62 -31.84 28.11
C ASN A 298 -13.34 -31.61 29.60
N ILE A 299 -12.84 -30.43 29.98
CA ILE A 299 -12.62 -30.08 31.40
C ILE A 299 -13.93 -30.09 32.18
N MET A 300 -14.97 -29.48 31.61
CA MET A 300 -16.28 -29.39 32.23
C MET A 300 -16.96 -30.77 32.39
N LEU A 301 -16.82 -31.65 31.39
CA LEU A 301 -17.34 -33.04 31.48
C LEU A 301 -16.67 -33.81 32.63
N VAL A 302 -15.37 -33.69 32.81
CA VAL A 302 -14.64 -34.32 33.92
C VAL A 302 -15.10 -33.70 35.23
N SER A 303 -15.20 -32.38 35.35
CA SER A 303 -15.66 -31.67 36.53
C SER A 303 -17.07 -32.11 36.96
N VAL A 304 -18.01 -32.25 36.00
CA VAL A 304 -19.38 -32.74 36.28
C VAL A 304 -19.37 -34.16 36.79
N THR A 305 -18.53 -35.05 36.21
CA THR A 305 -18.46 -36.47 36.67
C THR A 305 -17.85 -36.57 38.05
N GLU A 306 -16.81 -35.83 38.38
CA GLU A 306 -16.19 -35.80 39.71
C GLU A 306 -17.15 -35.27 40.79
N ARG A 307 -18.02 -34.30 40.46
CA ARG A 307 -18.97 -33.67 41.38
C ARG A 307 -20.40 -34.25 41.32
N THR A 308 -20.57 -35.43 40.74
CA THR A 308 -21.91 -36.05 40.60
C THR A 308 -22.62 -36.22 41.97
N ARG A 309 -21.89 -36.52 43.05
CA ARG A 309 -22.44 -36.60 44.39
C ARG A 309 -22.93 -35.26 44.95
N GLU A 310 -22.17 -34.19 44.72
CA GLU A 310 -22.54 -32.83 45.14
C GLU A 310 -23.78 -32.35 44.39
N ILE A 311 -23.86 -32.62 43.08
CA ILE A 311 -25.01 -32.33 42.23
C ILE A 311 -26.25 -33.08 42.75
N GLY A 312 -26.07 -34.33 43.15
CA GLY A 312 -27.15 -35.15 43.78
C GLY A 312 -27.67 -34.55 45.07
N ILE A 313 -26.78 -34.05 45.94
CA ILE A 313 -27.16 -33.39 47.21
C ILE A 313 -27.90 -32.07 46.93
N LEU A 314 -27.40 -31.22 46.01
CA LEU A 314 -28.06 -29.98 45.64
C LEU A 314 -29.47 -30.22 45.10
N LYS A 315 -29.67 -31.24 44.29
CA LYS A 315 -31.00 -31.64 43.78
C LYS A 315 -31.91 -32.14 44.89
N ALA A 316 -31.40 -32.89 45.87
CA ALA A 316 -32.15 -33.36 47.03
C ALA A 316 -32.59 -32.21 47.96
N LEU A 317 -31.80 -31.10 47.97
CA LEU A 317 -32.10 -29.85 48.68
C LEU A 317 -33.02 -28.92 47.91
N GLY A 318 -33.46 -29.30 46.69
CA GLY A 318 -34.45 -28.55 45.91
C GLY A 318 -33.87 -27.66 44.78
N ALA A 319 -32.57 -27.75 44.47
CA ALA A 319 -31.99 -27.02 43.34
C ALA A 319 -32.58 -27.50 42.01
N THR A 320 -32.97 -26.55 41.17
CA THR A 320 -33.51 -26.84 39.84
C THR A 320 -32.40 -27.20 38.85
N ARG A 321 -32.76 -27.88 37.76
CA ARG A 321 -31.81 -28.14 36.65
C ARG A 321 -31.16 -26.89 36.11
N ARG A 322 -31.92 -25.77 36.11
CA ARG A 322 -31.47 -24.47 35.61
C ARG A 322 -30.40 -23.84 36.49
N ASP A 323 -30.55 -23.98 37.81
CA ASP A 323 -29.56 -23.45 38.76
C ASP A 323 -28.20 -24.14 38.59
N ILE A 324 -28.20 -25.47 38.45
CA ILE A 324 -27.00 -26.28 38.24
C ILE A 324 -26.36 -25.92 36.90
N LEU A 325 -27.17 -25.78 35.83
CA LEU A 325 -26.67 -25.45 34.48
C LEU A 325 -26.04 -24.05 34.45
N VAL A 326 -26.66 -23.06 35.11
CA VAL A 326 -26.11 -21.70 35.24
C VAL A 326 -24.78 -21.70 35.98
N GLN A 327 -24.66 -22.48 37.06
CA GLN A 327 -23.41 -22.61 37.81
C GLN A 327 -22.27 -23.13 36.93
N PHE A 328 -22.49 -24.22 36.19
CA PHE A 328 -21.46 -24.78 35.29
C PHE A 328 -21.16 -23.90 34.07
N LEU A 329 -22.15 -23.17 33.53
CA LEU A 329 -21.92 -22.18 32.46
C LEU A 329 -21.07 -20.99 32.94
N LEU A 330 -21.31 -20.53 34.17
CA LEU A 330 -20.48 -19.46 34.76
C LEU A 330 -19.02 -19.95 34.97
N GLU A 331 -18.85 -21.21 35.43
CA GLU A 331 -17.54 -21.83 35.60
C GLU A 331 -16.81 -21.95 34.24
N ALA A 332 -17.52 -22.41 33.20
CA ALA A 332 -16.98 -22.46 31.82
C ALA A 332 -16.64 -21.08 31.26
N GLY A 333 -17.50 -20.07 31.53
CA GLY A 333 -17.28 -18.70 31.13
C GLY A 333 -16.03 -18.06 31.77
N LEU A 334 -15.79 -18.37 33.04
CA LEU A 334 -14.58 -17.93 33.76
C LEU A 334 -13.28 -18.61 33.26
N LEU A 335 -13.41 -19.83 32.71
CA LEU A 335 -12.29 -20.53 32.08
C LEU A 335 -11.96 -19.95 30.67
N ALA A 336 -12.94 -19.33 30.03
CA ALA A 336 -12.79 -18.72 28.68
C ALA A 336 -12.29 -17.29 28.70
N LEU A 337 -12.39 -16.60 29.85
CA LEU A 337 -11.89 -15.24 30.09
C LEU A 337 -10.42 -15.24 30.49
#